data_395dc53914f3dbae441904c71d53c4c6
#
_entry.id   395dc53914f3dbae441904c71d53c4c6
#
_cell.length_a   1.000
_cell.length_b   1.000
_cell.length_c   1.000
_cell.angle_alpha   90.00
_cell.angle_beta   90.00
_cell.angle_gamma   90.00
#
_symmetry.space_group_name_H-M   'P 1'
#
loop_
_entity.id
_entity.type
_entity.pdbx_description
1 polymer ?
#
loop_
_entity_poly.entity_id
_entity_poly.type
_entity_poly.pdbx_seq_one_letter_code
_entity_poly.pdbx_strand_id
1 'polypeptide(L)'
;MGQGVSDAMAGKVTGKVAEVGNSRPWMFLAVLCAAYLAAQVLPATRLVYNPQEVSIDGQTVTLARSFPGDALGLPRPRIAYRETVRPLTPGHNGGQSCMDEGGPFRRYDTAEPVGTWDIAWAEPCLSDPRGYAWQATWTWHLGVFTFGPVNLTQRVFTDQEQQP
;
A
#
# COMPACT_ATOMS: atom_id res chain seq x y z
N MET A 1 -23.99 48.05 -79.34
CA MET A 1 -24.97 46.95 -79.21
C MET A 1 -24.27 45.76 -78.55
N GLY A 2 -24.82 45.24 -77.52
CA GLY A 2 -24.36 44.01 -76.93
C GLY A 2 -23.93 44.16 -75.49
N GLN A 3 -24.90 44.12 -74.58
CA GLN A 3 -24.74 43.98 -73.15
C GLN A 3 -24.37 42.53 -72.82
N GLY A 4 -23.37 42.32 -71.96
CA GLY A 4 -23.03 41.03 -71.35
C GLY A 4 -23.02 41.18 -69.85
N VAL A 5 -24.05 40.66 -69.23
CA VAL A 5 -24.21 40.57 -67.76
C VAL A 5 -23.34 39.45 -67.33
N SER A 6 -22.46 39.70 -66.34
CA SER A 6 -21.71 38.68 -65.62
C SER A 6 -22.21 38.61 -64.17
N ASP A 7 -23.02 37.61 -63.93
CA ASP A 7 -23.42 37.25 -62.62
C ASP A 7 -22.24 36.55 -61.86
N ALA A 8 -21.72 37.25 -60.87
CA ALA A 8 -20.72 36.67 -59.93
C ALA A 8 -21.45 35.87 -58.88
N MET A 9 -21.34 34.56 -58.97
CA MET A 9 -21.73 33.66 -57.86
C MET A 9 -20.79 33.81 -56.71
N ALA A 10 -21.24 34.47 -55.65
CA ALA A 10 -20.61 34.49 -54.39
C ALA A 10 -20.83 33.12 -53.62
N GLY A 11 -19.92 32.22 -53.82
CA GLY A 11 -19.90 30.98 -53.10
C GLY A 11 -19.57 31.24 -51.61
N LYS A 12 -20.59 31.16 -50.77
CA LYS A 12 -20.46 31.26 -49.33
C LYS A 12 -19.86 29.95 -48.81
N VAL A 13 -18.55 29.90 -48.68
CA VAL A 13 -17.86 28.79 -48.01
C VAL A 13 -18.06 28.95 -46.50
N THR A 14 -19.13 28.36 -46.01
CA THR A 14 -19.28 28.13 -44.55
C THR A 14 -18.37 26.99 -44.13
N GLY A 15 -17.14 27.34 -43.84
CA GLY A 15 -16.23 26.41 -43.18
C GLY A 15 -16.79 26.08 -41.77
N LYS A 16 -17.42 24.91 -41.65
CA LYS A 16 -17.65 24.30 -40.34
C LYS A 16 -16.27 23.99 -39.77
N VAL A 17 -15.78 24.89 -38.91
CA VAL A 17 -14.69 24.55 -38.03
C VAL A 17 -15.26 23.47 -37.09
N ALA A 18 -14.90 22.23 -37.40
CA ALA A 18 -15.15 21.13 -36.47
C ALA A 18 -14.32 21.46 -35.23
N GLU A 19 -14.97 21.97 -34.19
CA GLU A 19 -14.42 21.90 -32.82
C GLU A 19 -14.21 20.44 -32.51
N VAL A 20 -13.03 19.95 -32.81
CA VAL A 20 -12.53 18.70 -32.28
C VAL A 20 -12.29 18.99 -30.80
N GLY A 21 -13.37 18.85 -30.06
CA GLY A 21 -13.32 18.96 -28.59
C GLY A 21 -12.23 18.05 -28.08
N ASN A 22 -11.16 18.67 -27.63
CA ASN A 22 -9.98 18.02 -27.06
C ASN A 22 -10.32 17.50 -25.65
N SER A 23 -11.41 16.73 -25.55
CA SER A 23 -11.90 16.14 -24.29
C SER A 23 -11.05 14.97 -23.82
N ARG A 24 -10.24 14.39 -24.69
CA ARG A 24 -9.43 13.21 -24.40
C ARG A 24 -8.41 13.42 -23.26
N PRO A 25 -7.62 14.50 -23.20
CA PRO A 25 -6.67 14.69 -22.10
C PRO A 25 -7.37 14.89 -20.76
N TRP A 26 -8.52 15.57 -20.71
CA TRP A 26 -9.27 15.76 -19.47
C TRP A 26 -9.92 14.47 -18.95
N MET A 27 -10.42 13.64 -19.84
CA MET A 27 -10.93 12.32 -19.47
C MET A 27 -9.81 11.44 -18.91
N PHE A 28 -8.63 11.45 -19.51
CA PHE A 28 -7.48 10.71 -19.03
C PHE A 28 -7.04 11.19 -17.64
N LEU A 29 -6.96 12.51 -17.44
CA LEU A 29 -6.65 13.11 -16.15
C LEU A 29 -7.71 12.76 -15.09
N ALA A 30 -8.99 12.83 -15.46
CA ALA A 30 -10.08 12.45 -14.54
C ALA A 30 -10.02 10.98 -14.13
N VAL A 31 -9.70 10.07 -15.06
CA VAL A 31 -9.52 8.65 -14.77
C VAL A 31 -8.31 8.43 -13.85
N LEU A 32 -7.20 9.12 -14.11
CA LEU A 32 -6.03 9.03 -13.22
C LEU A 32 -6.32 9.56 -11.81
N CYS A 33 -7.02 10.69 -11.70
CA CYS A 33 -7.43 11.24 -10.40
C CYS A 33 -8.39 10.29 -9.67
N ALA A 34 -9.36 9.71 -10.38
CA ALA A 34 -10.28 8.75 -9.80
C ALA A 34 -9.56 7.47 -9.33
N ALA A 35 -8.62 6.96 -10.13
CA ALA A 35 -7.79 5.81 -9.77
C ALA A 35 -6.91 6.12 -8.55
N TYR A 36 -6.32 7.31 -8.50
CA TYR A 36 -5.53 7.75 -7.35
C TYR A 36 -6.39 7.84 -6.07
N LEU A 37 -7.56 8.48 -6.16
CA LEU A 37 -8.48 8.58 -5.01
C LEU A 37 -9.00 7.21 -4.57
N ALA A 38 -9.31 6.32 -5.52
CA ALA A 38 -9.72 4.95 -5.21
C ALA A 38 -8.59 4.19 -4.50
N ALA A 39 -7.34 4.37 -4.91
CA ALA A 39 -6.19 3.74 -4.28
C ALA A 39 -5.98 4.22 -2.83
N GLN A 40 -6.35 5.46 -2.51
CA GLN A 40 -6.27 5.99 -1.14
C GLN A 40 -7.40 5.45 -0.23
N VAL A 41 -8.56 5.12 -0.80
CA VAL A 41 -9.76 4.69 -0.05
C VAL A 41 -9.86 3.17 0.05
N LEU A 42 -9.43 2.45 -1.00
CA LEU A 42 -9.47 0.99 -1.00
C LEU A 42 -8.40 0.44 -0.07
N PRO A 43 -8.75 -0.48 0.83
CA PRO A 43 -7.75 -1.14 1.67
C PRO A 43 -6.72 -1.85 0.79
N ALA A 44 -5.46 -1.57 1.02
CA ALA A 44 -4.33 -2.21 0.32
C ALA A 44 -4.44 -3.74 0.31
N THR A 45 -5.03 -4.30 1.37
CA THR A 45 -5.29 -5.72 1.56
C THR A 45 -6.10 -6.35 0.45
N ARG A 46 -7.01 -5.61 -0.20
CA ARG A 46 -7.87 -6.18 -1.24
C ARG A 46 -7.26 -6.20 -2.62
N LEU A 47 -6.34 -5.29 -2.92
CA LEU A 47 -5.79 -5.12 -4.27
C LEU A 47 -4.37 -5.66 -4.41
N VAL A 48 -3.56 -5.49 -3.39
CA VAL A 48 -2.13 -5.69 -3.53
C VAL A 48 -1.61 -6.75 -2.59
N TYR A 49 -2.09 -6.77 -1.36
CA TYR A 49 -1.56 -7.60 -0.31
C TYR A 49 -2.61 -7.87 0.76
N ASN A 50 -2.78 -9.12 1.13
CA ASN A 50 -3.73 -9.53 2.16
C ASN A 50 -3.01 -10.36 3.23
N PRO A 51 -2.69 -9.78 4.40
CA PRO A 51 -2.22 -10.54 5.53
C PRO A 51 -3.37 -11.40 6.06
N GLN A 52 -3.12 -12.68 6.28
CA GLN A 52 -4.13 -13.63 6.70
C GLN A 52 -3.97 -13.99 8.18
N GLU A 53 -2.79 -14.44 8.55
CA GLU A 53 -2.50 -14.92 9.88
C GLU A 53 -1.11 -14.51 10.30
N VAL A 54 -0.99 -14.05 11.55
CA VAL A 54 0.29 -13.73 12.17
C VAL A 54 0.46 -14.66 13.35
N SER A 55 1.58 -15.36 13.42
CA SER A 55 2.01 -16.09 14.60
C SER A 55 3.42 -15.68 15.00
N ILE A 56 3.67 -15.69 16.30
CA ILE A 56 4.98 -15.36 16.85
C ILE A 56 5.37 -16.50 17.78
N ASP A 57 6.52 -17.10 17.50
CA ASP A 57 7.13 -18.13 18.31
C ASP A 57 8.53 -17.67 18.73
N GLY A 58 8.70 -17.44 20.05
CA GLY A 58 9.92 -16.85 20.58
C GLY A 58 10.21 -15.49 19.94
N GLN A 59 11.26 -15.42 19.12
CA GLN A 59 11.69 -14.22 18.40
C GLN A 59 11.35 -14.26 16.91
N THR A 60 10.68 -15.32 16.45
CA THR A 60 10.36 -15.51 15.04
C THR A 60 8.91 -15.12 14.76
N VAL A 61 8.72 -14.14 13.90
CA VAL A 61 7.41 -13.74 13.38
C VAL A 61 7.15 -14.52 12.09
N THR A 62 6.01 -15.18 12.02
CA THR A 62 5.53 -15.87 10.83
C THR A 62 4.23 -15.21 10.36
N LEU A 63 4.16 -14.89 9.08
CA LEU A 63 3.01 -14.25 8.47
C LEU A 63 2.55 -15.01 7.25
N ALA A 64 1.33 -15.53 7.29
CA ALA A 64 0.63 -16.01 6.10
C ALA A 64 0.01 -14.83 5.35
N ARG A 65 0.19 -14.82 4.02
CA ARG A 65 -0.21 -13.70 3.18
C ARG A 65 -0.61 -14.14 1.78
N SER A 66 -1.39 -13.32 1.10
CA SER A 66 -1.69 -13.49 -0.32
C SER A 66 -1.46 -12.19 -1.09
N PHE A 67 -1.22 -12.32 -2.38
CA PHE A 67 -0.99 -11.20 -3.29
C PHE A 67 -2.08 -11.19 -4.37
N PRO A 68 -3.25 -10.57 -4.11
CA PRO A 68 -4.35 -10.55 -5.08
C PRO A 68 -3.97 -9.90 -6.41
N GLY A 69 -3.02 -8.97 -6.40
CA GLY A 69 -2.51 -8.29 -7.60
C GLY A 69 -1.79 -9.22 -8.59
N ASP A 70 -1.24 -10.36 -8.12
CA ASP A 70 -0.58 -11.34 -9.00
C ASP A 70 -1.56 -11.91 -10.04
N ALA A 71 -2.82 -12.15 -9.64
CA ALA A 71 -3.87 -12.61 -10.55
C ALA A 71 -4.22 -11.59 -11.65
N LEU A 72 -3.90 -10.32 -11.42
CA LEU A 72 -4.12 -9.22 -12.35
C LEU A 72 -2.84 -8.86 -13.13
N GLY A 73 -1.75 -9.59 -12.94
CA GLY A 73 -0.45 -9.30 -13.55
C GLY A 73 0.18 -7.99 -13.05
N LEU A 74 -0.22 -7.52 -11.86
CA LEU A 74 0.35 -6.30 -11.29
C LEU A 74 1.76 -6.58 -10.74
N PRO A 75 2.70 -5.65 -10.92
CA PRO A 75 4.02 -5.79 -10.31
C PRO A 75 3.89 -5.74 -8.79
N ARG A 76 4.71 -6.54 -8.10
CA ARG A 76 4.74 -6.54 -6.63
C ARG A 76 5.21 -5.20 -6.09
N PRO A 77 4.55 -4.68 -5.05
CA PRO A 77 4.87 -3.38 -4.49
C PRO A 77 6.17 -3.41 -3.68
N ARG A 78 6.75 -2.24 -3.50
CA ARG A 78 7.78 -2.01 -2.48
C ARG A 78 7.10 -1.76 -1.15
N ILE A 79 7.76 -2.16 -0.06
CA ILE A 79 7.21 -2.03 1.29
C ILE A 79 8.07 -1.10 2.10
N ALA A 80 7.41 -0.16 2.79
CA ALA A 80 7.93 0.53 3.94
C ALA A 80 7.26 -0.08 5.19
N TYR A 81 8.05 -0.37 6.22
CA TYR A 81 7.54 -0.94 7.46
C TYR A 81 8.05 -0.19 8.67
N ARG A 82 7.26 -0.24 9.71
CA ARG A 82 7.63 0.14 11.07
C ARG A 82 7.14 -0.96 12.01
N GLU A 83 8.06 -1.54 12.75
CA GLU A 83 7.76 -2.55 13.76
C GLU A 83 8.05 -2.00 15.14
N THR A 84 7.19 -2.30 16.09
CA THR A 84 7.32 -1.85 17.47
C THR A 84 7.04 -3.03 18.40
N VAL A 85 7.93 -3.26 19.32
CA VAL A 85 7.75 -4.22 20.42
C VAL A 85 7.63 -3.43 21.72
N ARG A 86 6.56 -3.68 22.45
CA ARG A 86 6.29 -3.02 23.72
C ARG A 86 6.20 -4.06 24.83
N PRO A 87 7.01 -3.92 25.89
CA PRO A 87 6.88 -4.74 27.09
C PRO A 87 5.48 -4.64 27.70
N LEU A 88 4.95 -5.72 28.26
CA LEU A 88 3.66 -5.73 28.96
C LEU A 88 3.79 -5.26 30.42
N THR A 89 4.97 -5.40 31.03
CA THR A 89 5.22 -4.91 32.39
C THR A 89 5.48 -3.40 32.37
N PRO A 90 4.69 -2.59 33.10
CA PRO A 90 4.95 -1.16 33.21
C PRO A 90 6.35 -0.90 33.79
N GLY A 91 7.09 -0.04 33.10
CA GLY A 91 8.47 0.32 33.53
C GLY A 91 9.57 -0.65 33.11
N HIS A 92 9.26 -1.82 32.55
CA HIS A 92 10.27 -2.67 31.93
C HIS A 92 10.94 -1.90 30.77
N ASN A 93 12.23 -2.08 30.58
CA ASN A 93 13.06 -1.31 29.65
C ASN A 93 12.89 0.23 29.82
N GLY A 94 12.72 0.70 31.08
CA GLY A 94 12.46 2.13 31.34
C GLY A 94 11.15 2.67 30.79
N GLY A 95 10.19 1.81 30.45
CA GLY A 95 8.92 2.15 29.82
C GLY A 95 9.03 2.43 28.32
N GLN A 96 10.20 2.20 27.73
CA GLN A 96 10.43 2.44 26.30
C GLN A 96 10.03 1.24 25.45
N SER A 97 9.50 1.51 24.28
CA SER A 97 9.26 0.51 23.24
C SER A 97 10.51 0.38 22.35
N CYS A 98 10.78 -0.83 21.92
CA CYS A 98 11.78 -1.09 20.90
C CYS A 98 11.15 -0.89 19.53
N MET A 99 11.87 -0.29 18.60
CA MET A 99 11.35 0.05 17.27
C MET A 99 12.40 -0.25 16.20
N ASP A 100 11.94 -0.84 15.12
CA ASP A 100 12.68 -0.98 13.86
C ASP A 100 11.85 -0.43 12.72
N GLU A 101 12.50 0.25 11.79
CA GLU A 101 11.85 0.78 10.60
C GLU A 101 12.73 0.61 9.37
N GLY A 102 12.10 0.27 8.26
CA GLY A 102 12.76 0.11 6.97
C GLY A 102 12.12 0.98 5.90
N GLY A 103 12.97 1.61 5.09
CA GLY A 103 12.56 2.49 4.01
C GLY A 103 11.84 1.75 2.86
N PRO A 104 11.21 2.48 1.92
CA PRO A 104 10.34 1.93 0.88
C PRO A 104 11.07 1.09 -0.19
N PHE A 105 12.25 0.56 0.08
CA PHE A 105 13.13 -0.03 -0.93
C PHE A 105 13.24 -1.56 -0.87
N ARG A 106 12.72 -2.20 0.15
CA ARG A 106 12.68 -3.65 0.17
C ARG A 106 11.61 -4.14 -0.81
N ARG A 107 12.04 -4.76 -1.90
CA ARG A 107 11.14 -5.58 -2.69
C ARG A 107 10.79 -6.80 -1.86
N TYR A 108 9.52 -7.09 -1.74
CA TYR A 108 9.08 -8.41 -1.31
C TYR A 108 9.27 -9.36 -2.49
N ASP A 109 10.49 -9.85 -2.64
CA ASP A 109 10.84 -10.76 -3.75
C ASP A 109 10.35 -12.21 -3.52
N THR A 110 9.80 -12.48 -2.33
CA THR A 110 9.37 -13.83 -2.02
C THR A 110 8.01 -14.11 -2.61
N ALA A 111 7.99 -15.02 -3.60
CA ALA A 111 6.77 -15.64 -4.13
C ALA A 111 6.03 -16.48 -3.08
N GLU A 112 6.61 -16.61 -1.89
CA GLU A 112 6.12 -17.50 -0.85
C GLU A 112 4.91 -16.90 -0.15
N PRO A 113 3.85 -17.71 0.05
CA PRO A 113 2.65 -17.30 0.77
C PRO A 113 2.92 -17.14 2.28
N VAL A 114 4.06 -17.60 2.78
CA VAL A 114 4.47 -17.50 4.17
C VAL A 114 5.80 -16.77 4.24
N GLY A 115 5.86 -15.69 4.98
CA GLY A 115 7.09 -14.96 5.29
C GLY A 115 7.46 -15.14 6.74
N THR A 116 8.75 -15.33 7.02
CA THR A 116 9.32 -15.42 8.36
C THR A 116 10.45 -14.42 8.52
N TRP A 117 10.56 -13.81 9.68
CA TRP A 117 11.70 -12.95 10.03
C TRP A 117 11.91 -12.94 11.55
N ASP A 118 13.09 -12.51 11.94
CA ASP A 118 13.51 -12.44 13.34
C ASP A 118 13.32 -11.02 13.89
N ILE A 119 12.88 -10.92 15.14
CA ILE A 119 12.73 -9.69 15.90
C ILE A 119 13.73 -9.57 17.04
N ALA A 120 14.88 -10.27 16.97
CA ALA A 120 15.94 -10.24 17.98
C ALA A 120 16.49 -8.82 18.24
N TRP A 121 16.33 -7.90 17.30
CA TRP A 121 16.66 -6.48 17.48
C TRP A 121 15.90 -5.84 18.66
N ALA A 122 14.78 -6.43 19.07
CA ALA A 122 13.94 -5.96 20.17
C ALA A 122 14.25 -6.67 21.49
N GLU A 123 15.38 -7.36 21.64
CA GLU A 123 15.74 -8.15 22.82
C GLU A 123 15.46 -7.45 24.16
N PRO A 124 15.79 -6.15 24.36
CA PRO A 124 15.48 -5.46 25.60
C PRO A 124 13.98 -5.42 25.95
N CYS A 125 13.11 -5.49 24.95
CA CYS A 125 11.65 -5.50 25.11
C CYS A 125 11.08 -6.93 25.17
N LEU A 126 11.76 -7.89 24.55
CA LEU A 126 11.37 -9.31 24.53
C LEU A 126 11.65 -10.01 25.85
N SER A 127 12.58 -9.50 26.64
CA SER A 127 12.98 -10.06 27.94
C SER A 127 11.99 -9.78 29.07
N ASP A 128 10.85 -9.18 28.79
CA ASP A 128 9.81 -8.91 29.79
C ASP A 128 9.22 -10.23 30.30
N PRO A 129 9.19 -10.46 31.64
CA PRO A 129 8.68 -11.71 32.25
C PRO A 129 7.18 -11.93 31.99
N ARG A 130 6.40 -10.91 31.70
CA ARG A 130 4.97 -11.02 31.35
C ARG A 130 4.72 -11.19 29.85
N GLY A 131 5.74 -10.97 29.04
CA GLY A 131 5.63 -10.99 27.60
C GLY A 131 5.59 -9.59 26.96
N TYR A 132 5.19 -9.52 25.72
CA TYR A 132 5.25 -8.30 24.96
C TYR A 132 4.09 -8.17 23.94
N ALA A 133 3.84 -6.96 23.51
CA ALA A 133 2.96 -6.66 22.39
C ALA A 133 3.82 -6.25 21.17
N TRP A 134 3.69 -7.00 20.10
CA TRP A 134 4.27 -6.68 18.81
C TRP A 134 3.24 -5.98 17.94
N GLN A 135 3.67 -4.95 17.25
CA GLN A 135 2.86 -4.21 16.29
C GLN A 135 3.69 -3.91 15.04
N ALA A 136 3.13 -4.18 13.89
CA ALA A 136 3.72 -3.77 12.62
C ALA A 136 2.75 -2.87 11.85
N THR A 137 3.29 -1.82 11.28
CA THR A 137 2.59 -0.91 10.37
C THR A 137 3.28 -0.96 9.03
N TRP A 138 2.55 -1.35 7.99
CA TRP A 138 3.11 -1.51 6.65
C TRP A 138 2.40 -0.63 5.65
N THR A 139 3.20 -0.07 4.74
CA THR A 139 2.76 0.78 3.65
C THR A 139 3.36 0.26 2.35
N TRP A 140 2.56 0.13 1.31
CA TRP A 140 2.99 -0.38 0.01
C TRP A 140 3.07 0.73 -1.01
N HIS A 141 4.11 0.69 -1.83
CA HIS A 141 4.37 1.63 -2.88
C HIS A 141 4.41 0.90 -4.23
N LEU A 142 3.49 1.24 -5.12
CA LEU A 142 3.40 0.74 -6.48
C LEU A 142 3.49 1.91 -7.46
N GLY A 143 4.68 2.15 -8.00
CA GLY A 143 4.94 3.34 -8.79
C GLY A 143 4.70 4.62 -7.97
N VAL A 144 3.76 5.43 -8.40
CA VAL A 144 3.34 6.68 -7.71
C VAL A 144 2.24 6.47 -6.67
N PHE A 145 1.69 5.27 -6.58
CA PHE A 145 0.60 4.96 -5.66
C PHE A 145 1.15 4.44 -4.33
N THR A 146 0.52 4.89 -3.26
CA THR A 146 0.79 4.41 -1.90
C THR A 146 -0.49 3.81 -1.33
N PHE A 147 -0.39 2.62 -0.77
CA PHE A 147 -1.49 1.87 -0.18
C PHE A 147 -1.21 1.58 1.29
N GLY A 148 -2.23 1.60 2.10
CA GLY A 148 -2.15 1.36 3.53
C GLY A 148 -2.38 2.63 4.33
N PRO A 149 -2.01 2.68 5.61
CA PRO A 149 -1.26 1.64 6.32
C PRO A 149 -2.09 0.39 6.64
N VAL A 150 -1.42 -0.76 6.69
CA VAL A 150 -1.96 -1.99 7.28
C VAL A 150 -1.30 -2.20 8.62
N ASN A 151 -2.10 -2.32 9.66
CA ASN A 151 -1.64 -2.51 11.02
C ASN A 151 -1.89 -3.96 11.43
N LEU A 152 -0.85 -4.62 11.90
CA LEU A 152 -0.88 -5.95 12.47
C LEU A 152 -0.48 -5.82 13.94
N THR A 153 -1.16 -6.54 14.81
CA THR A 153 -0.86 -6.52 16.23
C THR A 153 -1.00 -7.93 16.81
N GLN A 154 -0.01 -8.36 17.55
CA GLN A 154 -0.01 -9.64 18.26
C GLN A 154 0.50 -9.43 19.69
N ARG A 155 -0.11 -10.14 20.64
CA ARG A 155 0.39 -10.21 22.02
C ARG A 155 0.97 -11.58 22.25
N VAL A 156 2.14 -11.62 22.82
CA VAL A 156 2.85 -12.84 23.22
C VAL A 156 2.99 -12.79 24.74
N PHE A 157 2.44 -13.80 25.41
CA PHE A 157 2.57 -13.97 26.85
C PHE A 157 3.63 -15.03 27.13
N THR A 158 4.47 -14.82 28.14
CA THR A 158 5.36 -15.86 28.61
C THR A 158 4.56 -16.87 29.41
N ASP A 159 4.97 -18.15 29.38
CA ASP A 159 4.27 -19.30 29.99
C ASP A 159 3.98 -19.20 31.50
N GLN A 160 4.51 -18.18 32.18
CA GLN A 160 4.25 -17.98 33.60
C GLN A 160 2.82 -17.49 33.91
N GLU A 161 2.08 -16.96 32.95
CA GLU A 161 0.71 -16.44 33.15
C GLU A 161 -0.38 -17.43 32.72
N GLN A 162 -0.01 -18.59 32.19
CA GLN A 162 -0.95 -19.67 31.79
C GLN A 162 -1.24 -20.69 32.90
N GLN A 163 -0.69 -20.53 34.10
CA GLN A 163 -1.09 -21.35 35.24
C GLN A 163 -2.26 -20.69 35.98
N PRO A 164 -3.44 -21.34 36.02
CA PRO A 164 -4.60 -20.90 36.78
C PRO A 164 -4.40 -20.98 38.27
#